data_5223f0c3453e9755cf869ecdb8371dd5
#
_entry.id   5223f0c3453e9755cf869ecdb8371dd5
#
_cell.length_a   1.000
_cell.length_b   1.000
_cell.length_c   1.000
_cell.angle_alpha   90.00
_cell.angle_beta   90.00
_cell.angle_gamma   90.00
#
_symmetry.space_group_name_H-M   'P 1'
#
loop_
_entity.id
_entity.type
_entity.pdbx_description
1 polymer ?
#
loop_
_entity_poly.entity_id
_entity_poly.type
_entity_poly.pdbx_seq_one_letter_code
_entity_poly.pdbx_strand_id
1 'polypeptide(L)'
;RWALMRHHSGTHVILRAAKEVLGPHIHQAGSQLSTDTARLDIRHYTHITPEQLKQIEIVANRLVMENLPVMIKVESRTKAEQKFGFALYQGGVPPGKELRIVQMGAEVQACAGTHCQSTGEIGPIKLLRLEHIQDGVERVEFAAGFAALEAMQHIQTLLNTSADTLSVQIENLPASVERFFTEWKDQRKEIERLRAKIADLELSRLEGVMVNGTEVVIKQVDVSRKELVTVAGAVA
;
A
#
# COMPACT_ATOMS: atom_id res chain seq x y z
N ARG A 1 -10.00 6.51 22.73
CA ARG A 1 -9.32 7.80 22.93
C ARG A 1 -7.80 7.69 22.74
N TRP A 2 -7.11 6.76 23.42
CA TRP A 2 -5.65 6.59 23.30
C TRP A 2 -5.19 6.31 21.87
N ALA A 3 -5.87 5.43 21.15
CA ALA A 3 -5.53 5.13 19.74
C ALA A 3 -5.54 6.39 18.87
N LEU A 4 -6.59 7.21 18.96
CA LEU A 4 -6.69 8.49 18.22
C LEU A 4 -5.61 9.49 18.64
N MET A 5 -5.24 9.55 19.92
CA MET A 5 -4.14 10.43 20.41
C MET A 5 -2.80 9.99 19.83
N ARG A 6 -2.53 8.68 19.79
CA ARG A 6 -1.31 8.11 19.19
C ARG A 6 -1.24 8.38 17.70
N HIS A 7 -2.31 8.13 16.96
CA HIS A 7 -2.38 8.44 15.53
C HIS A 7 -2.20 9.93 15.26
N HIS A 8 -2.84 10.81 16.07
CA HIS A 8 -2.70 12.24 15.90
C HIS A 8 -1.26 12.73 16.17
N SER A 9 -0.66 12.28 17.28
CA SER A 9 0.73 12.60 17.58
C SER A 9 1.68 11.98 16.56
N GLY A 10 1.37 10.77 16.07
CA GLY A 10 2.08 10.10 14.98
C GLY A 10 2.06 10.90 13.68
N THR A 11 0.94 11.57 13.36
CA THR A 11 0.86 12.46 12.20
C THR A 11 1.91 13.56 12.23
N HIS A 12 2.07 14.23 13.40
CA HIS A 12 3.10 15.27 13.58
C HIS A 12 4.52 14.71 13.46
N VAL A 13 4.76 13.55 14.06
CA VAL A 13 6.08 12.88 14.01
C VAL A 13 6.42 12.45 12.58
N ILE A 14 5.47 11.87 11.84
CA ILE A 14 5.68 11.46 10.44
C ILE A 14 5.92 12.69 9.55
N LEU A 15 5.16 13.78 9.75
CA LEU A 15 5.39 15.02 9.01
C LEU A 15 6.80 15.58 9.27
N ARG A 16 7.27 15.54 10.51
CA ARG A 16 8.65 15.92 10.87
C ARG A 16 9.66 15.01 10.20
N ALA A 17 9.45 13.70 10.23
CA ALA A 17 10.32 12.73 9.58
C ALA A 17 10.36 12.94 8.06
N ALA A 18 9.21 13.21 7.43
CA ALA A 18 9.14 13.54 6.02
C ALA A 18 9.90 14.82 5.66
N LYS A 19 9.82 15.87 6.49
CA LYS A 19 10.63 17.09 6.32
C LYS A 19 12.13 16.81 6.41
N GLU A 20 12.54 15.92 7.29
CA GLU A 20 13.95 15.56 7.46
C GLU A 20 14.49 14.76 6.27
N VAL A 21 13.69 13.85 5.71
CA VAL A 21 14.10 12.98 4.59
C VAL A 21 13.94 13.65 3.22
N LEU A 22 12.84 14.38 3.02
CA LEU A 22 12.48 14.92 1.71
C LEU A 22 12.79 16.41 1.56
N GLY A 23 12.95 17.11 2.69
CA GLY A 23 13.28 18.53 2.73
C GLY A 23 12.24 19.42 3.38
N PRO A 24 12.59 20.67 3.71
CA PRO A 24 11.76 21.60 4.48
C PRO A 24 10.51 22.09 3.76
N HIS A 25 10.39 21.88 2.45
CA HIS A 25 9.22 22.23 1.63
C HIS A 25 7.99 21.36 1.90
N ILE A 26 8.16 20.28 2.66
CA ILE A 26 7.09 19.34 2.98
C ILE A 26 6.05 20.01 3.88
N HIS A 27 4.79 19.93 3.43
CA HIS A 27 3.62 20.44 4.14
C HIS A 27 2.49 19.43 4.15
N GLN A 28 1.69 19.45 5.20
CA GLN A 28 0.46 18.66 5.27
C GLN A 28 -0.60 19.26 4.34
N ALA A 29 -1.16 18.43 3.46
CA ALA A 29 -2.32 18.77 2.63
C ALA A 29 -3.63 18.39 3.33
N GLY A 30 -3.61 17.31 4.11
CA GLY A 30 -4.77 16.81 4.85
C GLY A 30 -4.37 15.66 5.78
N SER A 31 -5.30 15.27 6.66
CA SER A 31 -5.16 14.06 7.49
C SER A 31 -6.53 13.54 7.90
N GLN A 32 -6.59 12.24 8.15
CA GLN A 32 -7.75 11.58 8.73
C GLN A 32 -7.28 10.53 9.73
N LEU A 33 -7.98 10.44 10.86
CA LEU A 33 -7.63 9.56 11.95
C LEU A 33 -8.78 8.58 12.22
N SER A 34 -8.44 7.31 12.41
CA SER A 34 -9.34 6.30 12.98
C SER A 34 -8.67 5.62 14.18
N THR A 35 -9.31 4.62 14.75
CA THR A 35 -8.72 3.83 15.85
C THR A 35 -7.66 2.86 15.36
N ASP A 36 -7.76 2.41 14.12
CA ASP A 36 -6.96 1.31 13.55
C ASP A 36 -5.86 1.84 12.63
N THR A 37 -6.17 2.86 11.83
CA THR A 37 -5.24 3.49 10.92
C THR A 37 -5.41 5.01 10.90
N ALA A 38 -4.41 5.69 10.38
CA ALA A 38 -4.48 7.11 10.06
C ALA A 38 -3.83 7.37 8.69
N ARG A 39 -4.22 8.46 8.07
CA ARG A 39 -3.59 8.92 6.82
C ARG A 39 -3.10 10.35 6.96
N LEU A 40 -1.97 10.60 6.34
CA LEU A 40 -1.37 11.91 6.19
C LEU A 40 -1.14 12.19 4.71
N ASP A 41 -1.75 13.24 4.19
CA ASP A 41 -1.54 13.72 2.84
C ASP A 41 -0.43 14.78 2.86
N ILE A 42 0.64 14.54 2.12
CA ILE A 42 1.86 15.35 2.11
C ILE A 42 2.00 16.03 0.75
N ARG A 43 2.27 17.34 0.75
CA ARG A 43 2.64 18.07 -0.48
C ARG A 43 4.10 17.82 -0.80
N HIS A 44 4.34 17.21 -1.97
CA HIS A 44 5.67 16.96 -2.50
C HIS A 44 5.63 16.98 -4.03
N TYR A 45 6.64 17.57 -4.67
CA TYR A 45 6.66 17.80 -6.12
C TYR A 45 7.08 16.57 -6.95
N THR A 46 7.56 15.50 -6.31
CA THR A 46 7.90 14.22 -6.95
C THR A 46 7.26 13.06 -6.20
N HIS A 47 7.24 11.87 -6.82
CA HIS A 47 6.83 10.66 -6.11
C HIS A 47 7.84 10.29 -5.02
N ILE A 48 7.32 9.89 -3.85
CA ILE A 48 8.13 9.35 -2.76
C ILE A 48 8.55 7.94 -3.15
N THR A 49 9.87 7.67 -3.17
CA THR A 49 10.36 6.33 -3.47
C THR A 49 10.17 5.36 -2.30
N PRO A 50 10.16 4.04 -2.54
CA PRO A 50 10.11 3.05 -1.46
C PRO A 50 11.24 3.22 -0.44
N GLU A 51 12.43 3.59 -0.88
CA GLU A 51 13.60 3.85 -0.02
C GLU A 51 13.37 5.07 0.86
N GLN A 52 12.85 6.15 0.30
CA GLN A 52 12.49 7.35 1.05
C GLN A 52 11.39 7.08 2.08
N LEU A 53 10.35 6.31 1.68
CA LEU A 53 9.29 5.91 2.61
C LEU A 53 9.84 5.10 3.78
N LYS A 54 10.74 4.15 3.52
CA LYS A 54 11.43 3.38 4.55
C LYS A 54 12.27 4.27 5.48
N GLN A 55 12.96 5.26 4.94
CA GLN A 55 13.71 6.22 5.75
C GLN A 55 12.80 7.10 6.61
N ILE A 56 11.66 7.54 6.08
CA ILE A 56 10.64 8.27 6.85
C ILE A 56 10.15 7.41 8.04
N GLU A 57 9.86 6.12 7.83
CA GLU A 57 9.47 5.20 8.91
C GLU A 57 10.56 5.07 9.98
N ILE A 58 11.81 4.92 9.57
CA ILE A 58 12.96 4.82 10.48
C ILE A 58 13.11 6.11 11.31
N VAL A 59 13.08 7.26 10.65
CA VAL A 59 13.21 8.57 11.32
C VAL A 59 12.04 8.81 12.27
N ALA A 60 10.80 8.49 11.87
CA ALA A 60 9.63 8.61 12.71
C ALA A 60 9.77 7.76 14.00
N ASN A 61 10.17 6.51 13.87
CA ASN A 61 10.39 5.64 15.03
C ASN A 61 11.58 6.07 15.88
N ARG A 62 12.64 6.64 15.31
CA ARG A 62 13.73 7.26 16.07
C ARG A 62 13.19 8.41 16.96
N LEU A 63 12.38 9.33 16.39
CA LEU A 63 11.77 10.43 17.15
C LEU A 63 10.83 9.93 18.27
N VAL A 64 10.16 8.80 18.05
CA VAL A 64 9.37 8.12 19.11
C VAL A 64 10.30 7.64 20.23
N MET A 65 11.41 6.96 19.90
CA MET A 65 12.36 6.43 20.88
C MET A 65 13.13 7.51 21.65
N GLU A 66 13.31 8.70 21.06
CA GLU A 66 13.89 9.86 21.75
C GLU A 66 13.01 10.35 22.89
N ASN A 67 11.76 9.94 22.97
CA ASN A 67 10.80 10.27 24.02
C ASN A 67 10.71 11.77 24.34
N LEU A 68 10.62 12.59 23.29
CA LEU A 68 10.58 14.04 23.39
C LEU A 68 9.28 14.50 24.07
N PRO A 69 9.32 15.51 24.96
CA PRO A 69 8.12 16.05 25.58
C PRO A 69 7.23 16.75 24.54
N VAL A 70 5.92 16.59 24.68
CA VAL A 70 4.92 17.32 23.89
C VAL A 70 4.48 18.55 24.68
N MET A 71 4.97 19.70 24.26
CA MET A 71 4.64 20.98 24.89
C MET A 71 3.42 21.60 24.22
N ILE A 72 2.46 22.04 25.05
CA ILE A 72 1.23 22.68 24.59
C ILE A 72 1.15 24.06 25.24
N LYS A 73 1.02 25.11 24.42
CA LYS A 73 0.89 26.48 24.85
C LYS A 73 -0.21 27.19 24.06
N VAL A 74 -0.86 28.15 24.69
CA VAL A 74 -1.74 29.11 24.03
C VAL A 74 -0.99 30.44 23.92
N GLU A 75 -0.83 30.92 22.70
CA GLU A 75 -0.14 32.20 22.43
C GLU A 75 -0.99 33.07 21.49
N SER A 76 -0.82 34.39 21.55
CA SER A 76 -1.46 35.27 20.58
C SER A 76 -0.93 34.94 19.17
N ARG A 77 -1.82 34.97 18.17
CA ARG A 77 -1.49 34.70 16.77
C ARG A 77 -0.26 35.47 16.31
N THR A 78 -0.23 36.78 16.56
CA THR A 78 0.88 37.66 16.15
C THR A 78 2.22 37.20 16.73
N LYS A 79 2.27 36.80 17.99
CA LYS A 79 3.49 36.31 18.61
C LYS A 79 3.92 34.97 18.08
N ALA A 80 2.95 34.05 17.87
CA ALA A 80 3.21 32.74 17.30
C ALA A 80 3.77 32.84 15.89
N GLU A 81 3.14 33.66 15.02
CA GLU A 81 3.58 33.90 13.64
C GLU A 81 4.95 34.58 13.57
N GLN A 82 5.22 35.56 14.43
CA GLN A 82 6.55 36.19 14.53
C GLN A 82 7.64 35.21 14.90
N LYS A 83 7.32 34.25 15.80
CA LYS A 83 8.31 33.31 16.35
C LYS A 83 8.54 32.11 15.44
N PHE A 84 7.48 31.54 14.85
CA PHE A 84 7.51 30.27 14.15
C PHE A 84 7.21 30.39 12.65
N GLY A 85 6.84 31.58 12.17
CA GLY A 85 6.41 31.81 10.81
C GLY A 85 5.10 31.11 10.46
N PHE A 86 4.76 31.11 9.17
CA PHE A 86 3.54 30.47 8.67
C PHE A 86 3.65 28.94 8.54
N ALA A 87 4.85 28.38 8.70
CA ALA A 87 5.07 26.92 8.71
C ALA A 87 4.34 26.20 9.86
N LEU A 88 3.88 26.96 10.88
CA LEU A 88 3.04 26.40 11.95
C LEU A 88 1.64 25.97 11.48
N TYR A 89 1.20 26.43 10.32
CA TYR A 89 -0.11 26.09 9.76
C TYR A 89 -0.02 24.85 8.88
N GLN A 90 -0.40 23.71 9.42
CA GLN A 90 -0.45 22.43 8.73
C GLN A 90 -1.89 21.98 8.62
N GLY A 91 -2.37 21.72 7.39
CA GLY A 91 -3.74 21.30 7.15
C GLY A 91 -4.82 22.40 7.28
N GLY A 92 -4.42 23.67 7.42
CA GLY A 92 -5.31 24.83 7.50
C GLY A 92 -4.92 25.86 8.54
N VAL A 93 -5.54 27.02 8.47
CA VAL A 93 -5.32 28.14 9.40
C VAL A 93 -6.45 28.16 10.45
N PRO A 94 -6.20 27.85 11.72
CA PRO A 94 -7.23 27.91 12.75
C PRO A 94 -7.79 29.34 12.87
N PRO A 95 -9.08 29.51 13.13
CA PRO A 95 -9.67 30.85 13.39
C PRO A 95 -9.24 31.41 14.76
N GLY A 96 -9.41 32.70 14.97
CA GLY A 96 -9.23 33.37 16.26
C GLY A 96 -7.92 34.14 16.41
N LYS A 97 -7.84 34.89 17.50
CA LYS A 97 -6.68 35.74 17.87
C LYS A 97 -5.64 34.99 18.67
N GLU A 98 -5.97 33.85 19.25
CA GLU A 98 -5.11 32.98 20.01
C GLU A 98 -4.97 31.62 19.30
N LEU A 99 -3.77 31.06 19.34
CA LEU A 99 -3.44 29.78 18.74
C LEU A 99 -2.98 28.83 19.84
N ARG A 100 -3.51 27.61 19.80
CA ARG A 100 -2.98 26.50 20.57
C ARG A 100 -1.82 25.90 19.80
N ILE A 101 -0.61 26.08 20.31
CA ILE A 101 0.65 25.62 19.72
C ILE A 101 1.03 24.30 20.36
N VAL A 102 1.28 23.31 19.54
CA VAL A 102 1.80 21.99 19.94
C VAL A 102 3.22 21.87 19.39
N GLN A 103 4.15 21.58 20.28
CA GLN A 103 5.56 21.42 19.93
C GLN A 103 6.05 20.03 20.35
N MET A 104 6.67 19.30 19.41
CA MET A 104 7.31 18.00 19.60
C MET A 104 8.75 18.09 19.07
N GLY A 105 9.71 18.31 19.96
CA GLY A 105 11.09 18.63 19.56
C GLY A 105 11.14 19.88 18.67
N ALA A 106 11.62 19.73 17.43
CA ALA A 106 11.72 20.81 16.46
C ALA A 106 10.42 21.02 15.63
N GLU A 107 9.45 20.11 15.70
CA GLU A 107 8.17 20.26 15.01
C GLU A 107 7.22 21.12 15.85
N VAL A 108 6.70 22.19 15.25
CA VAL A 108 5.78 23.14 15.89
C VAL A 108 4.57 23.36 14.98
N GLN A 109 3.37 23.14 15.50
CA GLN A 109 2.14 23.30 14.74
C GLN A 109 1.04 23.99 15.56
N ALA A 110 0.22 24.78 14.90
CA ALA A 110 -1.04 25.26 15.46
C ALA A 110 -2.09 24.13 15.34
N CYS A 111 -2.38 23.45 16.44
CA CYS A 111 -3.23 22.27 16.45
C CYS A 111 -4.17 22.25 17.66
N ALA A 112 -5.47 22.04 17.41
CA ALA A 112 -6.51 21.98 18.44
C ALA A 112 -6.76 20.55 18.97
N GLY A 113 -6.18 19.52 18.36
CA GLY A 113 -6.44 18.13 18.69
C GLY A 113 -5.79 17.66 20.00
N THR A 114 -6.09 16.43 20.40
CA THR A 114 -5.51 15.78 21.58
C THR A 114 -4.24 15.05 21.22
N HIS A 115 -3.21 15.15 22.06
CA HIS A 115 -1.89 14.56 21.85
C HIS A 115 -1.43 13.74 23.04
N CYS A 116 -0.46 12.86 22.82
CA CYS A 116 0.32 12.20 23.86
C CYS A 116 1.14 13.24 24.66
N GLN A 117 1.61 12.89 25.85
CA GLN A 117 2.43 13.77 26.67
C GLN A 117 3.90 13.77 26.22
N SER A 118 4.35 12.67 25.61
CA SER A 118 5.66 12.54 24.98
C SER A 118 5.57 11.72 23.71
N THR A 119 6.59 11.81 22.85
CA THR A 119 6.64 11.01 21.61
C THR A 119 6.75 9.51 21.90
N GLY A 120 7.33 9.12 23.02
CA GLY A 120 7.40 7.70 23.44
C GLY A 120 6.04 7.05 23.71
N GLU A 121 5.03 7.83 24.14
CA GLU A 121 3.67 7.31 24.35
C GLU A 121 2.94 6.95 23.03
N ILE A 122 3.45 7.42 21.89
CA ILE A 122 2.90 7.06 20.56
C ILE A 122 3.06 5.55 20.34
N GLY A 123 4.19 4.97 20.80
CA GLY A 123 4.58 3.60 20.51
C GLY A 123 5.07 3.44 19.08
N PRO A 124 5.25 2.21 18.59
CA PRO A 124 5.75 1.97 17.25
C PRO A 124 4.85 2.60 16.18
N ILE A 125 5.47 3.11 15.12
CA ILE A 125 4.80 3.62 13.94
C ILE A 125 5.11 2.67 12.78
N LYS A 126 4.07 2.20 12.08
CA LYS A 126 4.20 1.41 10.86
C LYS A 126 3.55 2.14 9.70
N LEU A 127 4.33 2.46 8.67
CA LEU A 127 3.80 2.96 7.41
C LEU A 127 3.26 1.77 6.62
N LEU A 128 1.97 1.81 6.28
CA LEU A 128 1.23 0.69 5.68
C LEU A 128 1.20 0.80 4.17
N ARG A 129 0.94 2.01 3.66
CA ARG A 129 0.72 2.24 2.24
C ARG A 129 1.13 3.66 1.85
N LEU A 130 1.62 3.78 0.61
CA LEU A 130 1.84 5.05 -0.08
C LEU A 130 0.95 5.08 -1.31
N GLU A 131 0.20 6.16 -1.50
CA GLU A 131 -0.69 6.36 -2.64
C GLU A 131 -0.45 7.75 -3.24
N HIS A 132 -0.37 7.80 -4.55
CA HIS A 132 -0.44 9.06 -5.29
C HIS A 132 -1.90 9.50 -5.41
N ILE A 133 -2.26 10.66 -4.88
CA ILE A 133 -3.65 11.15 -4.89
C ILE A 133 -3.91 12.08 -6.06
N GLN A 134 -3.00 13.01 -6.28
CA GLN A 134 -3.02 13.98 -7.37
C GLN A 134 -1.64 14.62 -7.50
N ASP A 135 -1.42 15.37 -8.55
CA ASP A 135 -0.15 16.06 -8.77
C ASP A 135 0.26 16.87 -7.55
N GLY A 136 1.45 16.57 -7.04
CA GLY A 136 2.02 17.22 -5.88
C GLY A 136 1.45 16.79 -4.53
N VAL A 137 0.65 15.70 -4.45
CA VAL A 137 0.11 15.18 -3.17
C VAL A 137 0.27 13.67 -3.08
N GLU A 138 1.06 13.25 -2.12
CA GLU A 138 1.27 11.85 -1.74
C GLU A 138 0.57 11.55 -0.41
N ARG A 139 -0.14 10.42 -0.34
CA ARG A 139 -0.82 9.94 0.86
C ARG A 139 -0.03 8.83 1.50
N VAL A 140 0.31 9.02 2.76
CA VAL A 140 0.90 7.99 3.62
C VAL A 140 -0.18 7.48 4.57
N GLU A 141 -0.53 6.22 4.45
CA GLU A 141 -1.35 5.51 5.43
C GLU A 141 -0.44 4.84 6.46
N PHE A 142 -0.80 4.94 7.73
CA PHE A 142 0.01 4.42 8.82
C PHE A 142 -0.84 3.96 10.00
N ALA A 143 -0.22 3.17 10.87
CA ALA A 143 -0.73 2.82 12.18
C ALA A 143 0.28 3.21 13.27
N ALA A 144 -0.20 3.47 14.50
CA ALA A 144 0.63 3.85 15.64
C ALA A 144 0.22 3.08 16.91
N GLY A 145 1.21 2.77 17.75
CA GLY A 145 1.02 2.05 18.99
C GLY A 145 0.57 0.61 18.79
N PHE A 146 -0.46 0.17 19.48
CA PHE A 146 -0.96 -1.20 19.36
C PHE A 146 -1.49 -1.51 17.97
N ALA A 147 -2.13 -0.57 17.29
CA ALA A 147 -2.58 -0.76 15.92
C ALA A 147 -1.41 -1.06 14.96
N ALA A 148 -0.26 -0.41 15.16
CA ALA A 148 0.96 -0.71 14.39
C ALA A 148 1.47 -2.13 14.68
N LEU A 149 1.43 -2.58 15.94
CA LEU A 149 1.83 -3.93 16.31
C LEU A 149 0.91 -4.98 15.68
N GLU A 150 -0.41 -4.76 15.75
CA GLU A 150 -1.41 -5.63 15.13
C GLU A 150 -1.23 -5.71 13.61
N ALA A 151 -0.97 -4.58 12.94
CA ALA A 151 -0.67 -4.55 11.51
C ALA A 151 0.60 -5.35 11.16
N MET A 152 1.67 -5.22 11.94
CA MET A 152 2.90 -6.01 11.76
C MET A 152 2.66 -7.52 11.95
N GLN A 153 1.90 -7.90 12.98
CA GLN A 153 1.54 -9.30 13.24
C GLN A 153 0.67 -9.87 12.12
N HIS A 154 -0.26 -9.08 11.58
CA HIS A 154 -1.07 -9.49 10.44
C HIS A 154 -0.22 -9.75 9.19
N ILE A 155 0.71 -8.84 8.86
CA ILE A 155 1.65 -9.02 7.75
C ILE A 155 2.49 -10.29 7.95
N GLN A 156 3.00 -10.52 9.17
CA GLN A 156 3.78 -11.72 9.49
C GLN A 156 2.95 -13.00 9.31
N THR A 157 1.68 -12.98 9.73
CA THR A 157 0.78 -14.12 9.56
C THR A 157 0.53 -14.43 8.08
N LEU A 158 0.29 -13.39 7.26
CA LEU A 158 0.11 -13.55 5.80
C LEU A 158 1.37 -14.15 5.14
N LEU A 159 2.56 -13.68 5.52
CA LEU A 159 3.83 -14.21 5.01
C LEU A 159 4.03 -15.67 5.42
N ASN A 160 3.80 -16.00 6.68
CA ASN A 160 3.93 -17.39 7.18
C ASN A 160 2.96 -18.32 6.42
N THR A 161 1.66 -17.94 6.35
CA THR A 161 0.66 -18.75 5.66
C THR A 161 0.99 -18.96 4.19
N SER A 162 1.52 -17.91 3.51
CA SER A 162 1.93 -18.01 2.10
C SER A 162 3.14 -18.94 1.93
N ALA A 163 4.13 -18.85 2.83
CA ALA A 163 5.31 -19.69 2.83
C ALA A 163 4.95 -21.15 3.11
N ASP A 164 4.06 -21.40 4.09
CA ASP A 164 3.56 -22.74 4.43
C ASP A 164 2.81 -23.37 3.25
N THR A 165 1.98 -22.60 2.55
CA THR A 165 1.24 -23.07 1.36
C THR A 165 2.18 -23.56 0.26
N LEU A 166 3.31 -22.89 0.09
CA LEU A 166 4.35 -23.27 -0.88
C LEU A 166 5.40 -24.23 -0.31
N SER A 167 5.31 -24.59 0.99
CA SER A 167 6.27 -25.43 1.71
C SER A 167 7.72 -24.91 1.61
N VAL A 168 7.91 -23.59 1.78
CA VAL A 168 9.21 -22.92 1.69
C VAL A 168 9.46 -22.04 2.91
N GLN A 169 10.71 -21.67 3.15
CA GLN A 169 11.06 -20.63 4.12
C GLN A 169 10.65 -19.25 3.57
N ILE A 170 10.32 -18.30 4.48
CA ILE A 170 9.84 -16.95 4.11
C ILE A 170 10.84 -16.25 3.18
N GLU A 171 12.12 -16.39 3.43
CA GLU A 171 13.22 -15.77 2.65
C GLU A 171 13.22 -16.25 1.19
N ASN A 172 12.76 -17.48 0.96
CA ASN A 172 12.67 -18.10 -0.36
C ASN A 172 11.33 -17.86 -1.07
N LEU A 173 10.36 -17.22 -0.39
CA LEU A 173 9.02 -17.03 -0.90
C LEU A 173 9.00 -16.26 -2.25
N PRO A 174 9.72 -15.12 -2.42
CA PRO A 174 9.73 -14.40 -3.68
C PRO A 174 10.22 -15.26 -4.87
N ALA A 175 11.36 -15.94 -4.69
CA ALA A 175 11.92 -16.79 -5.73
C ALA A 175 11.01 -17.98 -6.06
N SER A 176 10.36 -18.55 -5.05
CA SER A 176 9.42 -19.67 -5.24
C SER A 176 8.16 -19.23 -6.01
N VAL A 177 7.61 -18.08 -5.69
CA VAL A 177 6.46 -17.51 -6.42
C VAL A 177 6.82 -17.26 -7.88
N GLU A 178 7.99 -16.69 -8.17
CA GLU A 178 8.46 -16.44 -9.54
C GLU A 178 8.62 -17.74 -10.34
N ARG A 179 9.23 -18.77 -9.71
CA ARG A 179 9.37 -20.09 -10.31
C ARG A 179 8.02 -20.73 -10.62
N PHE A 180 7.09 -20.78 -9.65
CA PHE A 180 5.76 -21.34 -9.84
C PHE A 180 4.98 -20.61 -10.93
N PHE A 181 5.10 -19.29 -10.99
CA PHE A 181 4.43 -18.50 -12.02
C PHE A 181 4.98 -18.78 -13.43
N THR A 182 6.29 -19.01 -13.54
CA THR A 182 6.94 -19.39 -14.79
C THR A 182 6.51 -20.81 -15.22
N GLU A 183 6.61 -21.78 -14.30
CA GLU A 183 6.17 -23.16 -14.55
C GLU A 183 4.68 -23.22 -14.93
N TRP A 184 3.82 -22.46 -14.27
CA TRP A 184 2.40 -22.37 -14.59
C TRP A 184 2.16 -21.83 -16.01
N LYS A 185 2.90 -20.79 -16.44
CA LYS A 185 2.81 -20.27 -17.82
C LYS A 185 3.22 -21.33 -18.85
N ASP A 186 4.29 -22.05 -18.58
CA ASP A 186 4.80 -23.06 -19.50
C ASP A 186 3.86 -24.27 -19.56
N GLN A 187 3.32 -24.72 -18.43
CA GLN A 187 2.30 -25.76 -18.38
C GLN A 187 1.03 -25.34 -19.18
N ARG A 188 0.58 -24.09 -19.05
CA ARG A 188 -0.56 -23.61 -19.86
C ARG A 188 -0.31 -23.70 -21.36
N LYS A 189 0.88 -23.26 -21.82
CA LYS A 189 1.26 -23.36 -23.23
C LYS A 189 1.30 -24.83 -23.69
N GLU A 190 1.85 -25.70 -22.86
CA GLU A 190 1.92 -27.11 -23.17
C GLU A 190 0.54 -27.79 -23.25
N ILE A 191 -0.36 -27.44 -22.31
CA ILE A 191 -1.76 -27.90 -22.36
C ILE A 191 -2.43 -27.44 -23.67
N GLU A 192 -2.28 -26.18 -24.07
CA GLU A 192 -2.82 -25.67 -25.33
C GLU A 192 -2.22 -26.39 -26.53
N ARG A 193 -0.91 -26.65 -26.55
CA ARG A 193 -0.22 -27.42 -27.59
C ARG A 193 -0.74 -28.87 -27.68
N LEU A 194 -0.87 -29.53 -26.51
CA LEU A 194 -1.37 -30.90 -26.46
C LEU A 194 -2.82 -31.00 -26.90
N ARG A 195 -3.67 -30.05 -26.53
CA ARG A 195 -5.06 -29.97 -26.98
C ARG A 195 -5.16 -29.82 -28.50
N ALA A 196 -4.36 -28.91 -29.08
CA ALA A 196 -4.29 -28.76 -30.53
C ALA A 196 -3.85 -30.05 -31.21
N LYS A 197 -2.84 -30.76 -30.68
CA LYS A 197 -2.37 -32.04 -31.22
C LYS A 197 -3.42 -33.14 -31.10
N ILE A 198 -4.17 -33.20 -29.99
CA ILE A 198 -5.28 -34.14 -29.83
C ILE A 198 -6.36 -33.85 -30.89
N ALA A 199 -6.74 -32.59 -31.06
CA ALA A 199 -7.72 -32.21 -32.06
C ALA A 199 -7.29 -32.63 -33.48
N ASP A 200 -6.03 -32.39 -33.85
CA ASP A 200 -5.47 -32.80 -35.16
C ASP A 200 -5.48 -34.32 -35.36
N LEU A 201 -5.06 -35.07 -34.31
CA LEU A 201 -5.12 -36.55 -34.34
C LEU A 201 -6.56 -37.08 -34.42
N GLU A 202 -7.52 -36.44 -33.79
CA GLU A 202 -8.92 -36.80 -33.86
C GLU A 202 -9.50 -36.51 -35.28
N LEU A 203 -9.14 -35.36 -35.86
CA LEU A 203 -9.51 -34.99 -37.22
C LEU A 203 -8.94 -35.99 -38.24
N SER A 204 -7.68 -36.39 -38.09
CA SER A 204 -7.05 -37.37 -39.03
C SER A 204 -7.67 -38.77 -39.01
N ARG A 205 -8.49 -39.09 -37.99
CA ARG A 205 -9.22 -40.35 -37.84
C ARG A 205 -10.69 -40.26 -38.32
N LEU A 206 -11.10 -39.12 -38.86
CA LEU A 206 -12.44 -38.96 -39.38
C LEU A 206 -12.54 -39.62 -40.75
N GLU A 207 -13.41 -40.61 -40.87
CA GLU A 207 -13.79 -41.19 -42.15
C GLU A 207 -15.11 -40.60 -42.58
N GLY A 208 -15.13 -39.99 -43.77
CA GLY A 208 -16.33 -39.43 -44.37
C GLY A 208 -17.16 -40.51 -45.08
N VAL A 209 -18.48 -40.37 -45.04
CA VAL A 209 -19.42 -41.20 -45.80
C VAL A 209 -19.98 -40.36 -46.94
N MET A 210 -19.90 -40.90 -48.21
CA MET A 210 -20.46 -40.22 -49.36
C MET A 210 -21.99 -40.28 -49.33
N VAL A 211 -22.66 -39.14 -49.26
CA VAL A 211 -24.11 -38.99 -49.29
C VAL A 211 -24.46 -38.04 -50.44
N ASN A 212 -25.13 -38.54 -51.47
CA ASN A 212 -25.54 -37.76 -52.66
C ASN A 212 -24.40 -36.96 -53.33
N GLY A 213 -23.17 -37.53 -53.36
CA GLY A 213 -22.01 -36.86 -53.96
C GLY A 213 -21.27 -35.87 -53.10
N THR A 214 -21.66 -35.75 -51.82
CA THR A 214 -20.97 -34.93 -50.84
C THR A 214 -20.42 -35.82 -49.74
N GLU A 215 -19.17 -35.62 -49.37
CA GLU A 215 -18.57 -36.30 -48.22
C GLU A 215 -19.11 -35.69 -46.93
N VAL A 216 -19.72 -36.50 -46.08
CA VAL A 216 -20.33 -36.08 -44.81
C VAL A 216 -19.63 -36.79 -43.66
N VAL A 217 -19.15 -36.02 -42.72
CA VAL A 217 -18.55 -36.50 -41.45
C VAL A 217 -19.47 -36.18 -40.31
N ILE A 218 -19.86 -37.19 -39.54
CA ILE A 218 -20.64 -36.98 -38.29
C ILE A 218 -19.86 -37.56 -37.13
N LYS A 219 -19.48 -36.69 -36.17
CA LYS A 219 -18.80 -37.11 -34.96
C LYS A 219 -19.33 -36.36 -33.73
N GLN A 220 -19.52 -37.09 -32.65
CA GLN A 220 -19.75 -36.49 -31.36
C GLN A 220 -18.39 -36.13 -30.74
N VAL A 221 -18.20 -34.87 -30.39
CA VAL A 221 -16.98 -34.36 -29.73
C VAL A 221 -17.32 -33.84 -28.35
N ASP A 222 -16.51 -34.20 -27.37
CA ASP A 222 -16.60 -33.71 -26.01
C ASP A 222 -15.58 -32.55 -25.79
N VAL A 223 -15.97 -31.39 -26.32
CA VAL A 223 -15.11 -30.19 -26.31
C VAL A 223 -15.91 -28.97 -25.84
N SER A 224 -15.23 -28.02 -25.24
CA SER A 224 -15.87 -26.77 -24.86
C SER A 224 -16.33 -25.95 -26.09
N ARG A 225 -17.29 -25.03 -25.89
CA ARG A 225 -17.81 -24.17 -26.99
C ARG A 225 -16.71 -23.38 -27.73
N LYS A 226 -15.63 -23.00 -27.03
CA LYS A 226 -14.47 -22.30 -27.65
C LYS A 226 -13.64 -23.23 -28.52
N GLU A 227 -13.45 -24.47 -28.09
CA GLU A 227 -12.71 -25.50 -28.85
C GLU A 227 -13.50 -25.97 -30.08
N LEU A 228 -14.83 -25.98 -30.01
CA LEU A 228 -15.70 -26.36 -31.10
C LEU A 228 -15.52 -25.47 -32.35
N VAL A 229 -15.28 -24.16 -32.14
CA VAL A 229 -14.99 -23.21 -33.23
C VAL A 229 -13.65 -23.54 -33.92
N THR A 230 -12.65 -23.93 -33.14
CA THR A 230 -11.32 -24.30 -33.65
C THR A 230 -11.39 -25.63 -34.44
N VAL A 231 -12.11 -26.62 -33.89
CA VAL A 231 -12.31 -27.91 -34.56
C VAL A 231 -13.15 -27.76 -35.86
N ALA A 232 -14.21 -26.96 -35.82
CA ALA A 232 -15.04 -26.71 -37.00
C ALA A 232 -14.28 -25.96 -38.11
N GLY A 233 -13.41 -24.99 -37.75
CA GLY A 233 -12.58 -24.26 -38.72
C GLY A 233 -11.45 -25.10 -39.35
N ALA A 234 -11.08 -26.21 -38.74
CA ALA A 234 -10.06 -27.13 -39.29
C ALA A 234 -10.65 -28.21 -40.22
N VAL A 235 -11.97 -28.36 -40.24
CA VAL A 235 -12.70 -29.33 -41.13
C VAL A 235 -13.25 -28.65 -42.37
N ALA A 236 -13.36 -27.32 -42.39
CA ALA A 236 -13.83 -26.51 -43.51
C ALA A 236 -12.68 -26.19 -44.50
#